data_9db45d284a7237ca67bc0421f80a021c
#
_entry.id   9db45d284a7237ca67bc0421f80a021c
#
_cell.length_a   1.000
_cell.length_b   1.000
_cell.length_c   1.000
_cell.angle_alpha   90.00
_cell.angle_beta   90.00
_cell.angle_gamma   90.00
#
_symmetry.space_group_name_H-M   'P 1'
#
loop_
_entity.id
_entity.type
_entity.pdbx_description
1 polymer ?
#
loop_
_entity_poly.entity_id
_entity_poly.type
_entity_poly.pdbx_seq_one_letter_code
_entity_poly.pdbx_strand_id
1 'polypeptide(L)'
;MREAIQLAHSALYITSPNPRVACLIVRDGRVVGKGCTQAAGQDHAEVQAIKDAKARMPAAALRGATFYVTLEPCSHYGRTPPCVDAVIACQPAQVVIAMRDPNPLVAGRSITKMQQAGIEVRSGILAEEALALNPGFISRMVTKRPWLRSKIACSMDAKVALADGESKWITAAAARADGQHWRARSCVVLTGIGTVLADDPLLNVRAVETPRQPIRAVIDRRFIIDEKAALFNGDPVWLFVEDRALTAAEQQKEARLVQEKNARLIKIPLSDRHGASEALDLRAVMAYLADNEINEVHLEAGPRLNAAFLEANLMDEVLMYMAPKIIGPGREAFALSPLQRLSEARQMVFFEQQLVGTDIRLSARDAQRWQAMLAAISE
;
A
#
# COMPACT_ATOMS: atom_id res chain seq x y z
N MET A 1 -13.87 13.96 13.55
CA MET A 1 -13.26 12.79 12.91
C MET A 1 -12.94 13.03 11.43
N ARG A 2 -13.86 13.54 10.60
CA ARG A 2 -13.60 13.78 9.15
C ARG A 2 -12.36 14.68 8.93
N GLU A 3 -12.18 15.73 9.72
CA GLU A 3 -10.97 16.59 9.68
C GLU A 3 -9.70 15.83 10.10
N ALA A 4 -9.79 14.89 11.06
CA ALA A 4 -8.65 14.07 11.43
C ALA A 4 -8.25 13.13 10.28
N ILE A 5 -9.22 12.50 9.60
CA ILE A 5 -8.98 11.68 8.41
C ILE A 5 -8.32 12.52 7.29
N GLN A 6 -8.82 13.73 7.06
CA GLN A 6 -8.22 14.64 6.09
C GLN A 6 -6.77 15.02 6.47
N LEU A 7 -6.50 15.29 7.75
CA LEU A 7 -5.14 15.54 8.21
C LEU A 7 -4.21 14.34 7.99
N ALA A 8 -4.71 13.11 8.19
CA ALA A 8 -3.92 11.89 7.97
C ALA A 8 -3.46 11.70 6.52
N HIS A 9 -4.13 12.31 5.54
CA HIS A 9 -3.66 12.32 4.15
C HIS A 9 -2.31 13.01 3.98
N SER A 10 -1.93 13.97 4.84
CA SER A 10 -0.60 14.60 4.80
C SER A 10 0.55 13.60 5.09
N ALA A 11 0.24 12.50 5.76
CA ALA A 11 1.19 11.42 6.08
C ALA A 11 1.27 10.33 5.00
N LEU A 12 0.59 10.50 3.85
CA LEU A 12 0.38 9.44 2.86
C LEU A 12 1.68 8.85 2.31
N TYR A 13 2.73 9.65 2.20
CA TYR A 13 4.00 9.26 1.56
C TYR A 13 5.15 9.00 2.54
N ILE A 14 4.95 9.24 3.85
CA ILE A 14 6.09 9.29 4.80
C ILE A 14 6.14 8.15 5.81
N THR A 15 4.99 7.57 6.20
CA THR A 15 4.88 6.77 7.42
C THR A 15 5.33 5.32 7.30
N SER A 16 5.35 4.75 6.09
CA SER A 16 5.62 3.32 5.91
C SER A 16 6.88 2.85 6.65
N PRO A 17 6.84 1.73 7.38
CA PRO A 17 5.76 0.72 7.48
C PRO A 17 4.63 1.06 8.48
N ASN A 18 4.71 2.18 9.20
CA ASN A 18 3.68 2.59 10.15
C ASN A 18 2.38 2.99 9.43
N PRO A 19 1.20 2.86 10.08
CA PRO A 19 -0.04 3.36 9.54
C PRO A 19 -0.09 4.89 9.51
N ARG A 20 -0.90 5.42 8.60
CA ARG A 20 -1.19 6.85 8.48
C ARG A 20 -2.26 7.22 9.48
N VAL A 21 -1.86 7.86 10.56
CA VAL A 21 -2.76 8.24 11.67
C VAL A 21 -2.73 9.76 11.85
N ALA A 22 -3.85 10.32 12.24
CA ALA A 22 -3.92 11.68 12.73
C ALA A 22 -4.67 11.76 14.05
N CYS A 23 -4.31 12.75 14.83
CA CYS A 23 -4.94 13.12 16.08
C CYS A 23 -5.30 14.60 16.08
N LEU A 24 -6.54 14.90 16.44
CA LEU A 24 -7.00 16.26 16.76
C LEU A 24 -7.41 16.32 18.23
N ILE A 25 -6.99 17.36 18.93
CA ILE A 25 -7.41 17.66 20.30
C ILE A 25 -8.35 18.84 20.25
N VAL A 26 -9.57 18.65 20.78
CA VAL A 26 -10.63 19.65 20.75
C VAL A 26 -10.97 20.05 22.19
N ARG A 27 -11.00 21.35 22.45
CA ARG A 27 -11.45 21.93 23.72
C ARG A 27 -12.43 23.07 23.43
N ASP A 28 -13.59 23.06 24.11
CA ASP A 28 -14.63 24.07 23.99
C ASP A 28 -14.99 24.37 22.49
N GLY A 29 -15.15 23.30 21.71
CA GLY A 29 -15.49 23.36 20.29
C GLY A 29 -14.37 23.82 19.35
N ARG A 30 -13.16 24.05 19.86
CA ARG A 30 -11.99 24.52 19.07
C ARG A 30 -10.90 23.47 19.02
N VAL A 31 -10.26 23.32 17.86
CA VAL A 31 -9.06 22.51 17.71
C VAL A 31 -7.89 23.23 18.38
N VAL A 32 -7.35 22.64 19.44
CA VAL A 32 -6.26 23.17 20.24
C VAL A 32 -4.93 22.49 19.98
N GLY A 33 -4.96 21.28 19.39
CA GLY A 33 -3.76 20.54 18.97
C GLY A 33 -4.07 19.63 17.79
N LYS A 34 -3.08 19.48 16.90
CA LYS A 34 -3.16 18.60 15.72
C LYS A 34 -1.83 17.92 15.48
N GLY A 35 -1.89 16.66 15.05
CA GLY A 35 -0.70 15.89 14.71
C GLY A 35 -1.03 14.75 13.77
N CYS A 36 -0.03 14.34 12.98
CA CYS A 36 -0.08 13.13 12.18
C CYS A 36 1.20 12.32 12.37
N THR A 37 1.12 11.02 12.10
CA THR A 37 2.27 10.10 12.20
C THR A 37 3.42 10.60 11.32
N GLN A 38 4.60 10.66 11.90
CA GLN A 38 5.84 11.03 11.21
C GLN A 38 6.52 9.80 10.61
N ALA A 39 7.71 9.97 10.06
CA ALA A 39 8.53 8.86 9.57
C ALA A 39 8.76 7.79 10.66
N ALA A 40 8.96 6.54 10.25
CA ALA A 40 9.14 5.43 11.18
C ALA A 40 10.28 5.70 12.19
N GLY A 41 9.99 5.52 13.47
CA GLY A 41 10.90 5.82 14.59
C GLY A 41 10.77 7.24 15.16
N GLN A 42 9.94 8.10 14.54
CA GLN A 42 9.58 9.41 15.08
C GLN A 42 8.22 9.37 15.79
N ASP A 43 7.74 10.55 16.24
CA ASP A 43 6.50 10.66 17.01
C ASP A 43 5.27 10.18 16.23
N HIS A 44 4.36 9.52 16.94
CA HIS A 44 3.03 9.21 16.47
C HIS A 44 2.10 10.43 16.55
N ALA A 45 0.93 10.33 15.91
CA ALA A 45 -0.03 11.40 15.77
C ALA A 45 -0.45 12.03 17.09
N GLU A 46 -0.69 11.21 18.11
CA GLU A 46 -1.15 11.64 19.43
C GLU A 46 -0.09 12.49 20.13
N VAL A 47 1.17 12.02 20.10
CA VAL A 47 2.30 12.76 20.69
C VAL A 47 2.53 14.08 19.97
N GLN A 48 2.43 14.11 18.64
CA GLN A 48 2.52 15.34 17.85
C GLN A 48 1.40 16.31 18.20
N ALA A 49 0.15 15.83 18.32
CA ALA A 49 -1.00 16.67 18.69
C ALA A 49 -0.85 17.26 20.09
N ILE A 50 -0.33 16.46 21.05
CA ILE A 50 -0.06 16.92 22.42
C ILE A 50 1.05 17.98 22.43
N LYS A 51 2.13 17.79 21.66
CA LYS A 51 3.22 18.76 21.52
C LYS A 51 2.72 20.08 20.92
N ASP A 52 1.92 19.99 19.82
CA ASP A 52 1.34 21.15 19.17
C ASP A 52 0.42 21.94 20.12
N ALA A 53 -0.43 21.26 20.89
CA ALA A 53 -1.27 21.89 21.89
C ALA A 53 -0.46 22.58 23.01
N LYS A 54 0.55 21.90 23.57
CA LYS A 54 1.41 22.42 24.64
C LYS A 54 2.25 23.63 24.20
N ALA A 55 2.55 23.76 22.92
CA ALA A 55 3.24 24.93 22.38
C ALA A 55 2.37 26.20 22.39
N ARG A 56 1.03 26.06 22.47
CA ARG A 56 0.06 27.15 22.38
C ARG A 56 -0.65 27.44 23.69
N MET A 57 -0.67 26.46 24.63
CA MET A 57 -1.39 26.59 25.91
C MET A 57 -0.72 25.75 27.02
N PRO A 58 -1.00 26.07 28.28
CA PRO A 58 -0.53 25.30 29.41
C PRO A 58 -1.02 23.83 29.32
N ALA A 59 -0.18 22.88 29.73
CA ALA A 59 -0.52 21.45 29.70
C ALA A 59 -1.82 21.11 30.44
N ALA A 60 -2.13 21.83 31.55
CA ALA A 60 -3.36 21.69 32.31
C ALA A 60 -4.63 21.99 31.47
N ALA A 61 -4.53 22.74 30.38
CA ALA A 61 -5.64 23.04 29.50
C ALA A 61 -6.10 21.86 28.65
N LEU A 62 -5.30 20.76 28.57
CA LEU A 62 -5.69 19.52 27.90
C LEU A 62 -6.63 18.66 28.75
N ARG A 63 -6.72 18.90 30.05
CA ARG A 63 -7.62 18.19 30.93
C ARG A 63 -9.07 18.45 30.53
N GLY A 64 -9.85 17.36 30.36
CA GLY A 64 -11.24 17.43 29.91
C GLY A 64 -11.44 17.74 28.43
N ALA A 65 -10.39 17.76 27.61
CA ALA A 65 -10.48 17.86 26.15
C ALA A 65 -11.04 16.56 25.53
N THR A 66 -11.45 16.62 24.27
CA THR A 66 -11.79 15.45 23.45
C THR A 66 -10.67 15.19 22.43
N PHE A 67 -10.19 13.97 22.38
CA PHE A 67 -9.21 13.50 21.40
C PHE A 67 -9.93 12.75 20.27
N TYR A 68 -9.68 13.10 19.02
CA TYR A 68 -10.15 12.38 17.83
C TYR A 68 -8.94 11.73 17.18
N VAL A 69 -8.89 10.39 17.17
CA VAL A 69 -7.76 9.63 16.62
C VAL A 69 -8.26 8.68 15.54
N THR A 70 -7.59 8.65 14.39
CA THR A 70 -8.05 7.85 13.25
C THR A 70 -7.77 6.36 13.37
N LEU A 71 -6.92 5.94 14.32
CA LEU A 71 -6.64 4.56 14.68
C LEU A 71 -6.47 4.47 16.20
N GLU A 72 -6.82 3.33 16.80
CA GLU A 72 -6.59 3.05 18.22
C GLU A 72 -5.14 3.35 18.61
N PRO A 73 -4.89 4.18 19.65
CA PRO A 73 -3.55 4.50 20.13
C PRO A 73 -2.77 3.23 20.50
N CYS A 74 -1.49 3.15 20.17
CA CYS A 74 -0.67 1.99 20.50
C CYS A 74 -0.53 1.80 22.02
N SER A 75 -0.57 0.51 22.47
CA SER A 75 -0.46 0.09 23.87
C SER A 75 0.81 -0.68 24.20
N HIS A 76 1.65 -0.96 23.23
CA HIS A 76 2.92 -1.71 23.39
C HIS A 76 4.13 -0.81 23.18
N TYR A 77 5.24 -1.20 23.76
CA TYR A 77 6.54 -0.60 23.49
C TYR A 77 7.05 -1.12 22.14
N GLY A 78 7.14 -0.21 21.17
CA GLY A 78 7.78 -0.45 19.88
C GLY A 78 9.11 0.31 19.80
N ARG A 79 9.31 1.06 18.71
CA ARG A 79 10.42 2.01 18.57
C ARG A 79 10.23 3.26 19.44
N THR A 80 9.00 3.51 19.87
CA THR A 80 8.59 4.62 20.76
C THR A 80 7.75 4.11 21.92
N PRO A 81 7.63 4.87 23.04
CA PRO A 81 6.71 4.53 24.12
C PRO A 81 5.26 4.49 23.68
N PRO A 82 4.36 3.75 24.37
CA PRO A 82 2.95 3.65 24.06
C PRO A 82 2.24 5.02 24.04
N CYS A 83 1.54 5.34 22.96
CA CYS A 83 0.79 6.60 22.85
C CYS A 83 -0.37 6.68 23.85
N VAL A 84 -0.98 5.56 24.22
CA VAL A 84 -2.07 5.50 25.19
C VAL A 84 -1.65 6.14 26.53
N ASP A 85 -0.42 5.98 26.98
CA ASP A 85 0.06 6.56 28.23
C ASP A 85 0.15 8.09 28.15
N ALA A 86 0.62 8.63 27.02
CA ALA A 86 0.64 10.07 26.78
C ALA A 86 -0.77 10.67 26.73
N VAL A 87 -1.74 9.94 26.14
CA VAL A 87 -3.14 10.37 26.09
C VAL A 87 -3.76 10.38 27.50
N ILE A 88 -3.56 9.31 28.28
CA ILE A 88 -4.08 9.19 29.66
C ILE A 88 -3.49 10.31 30.55
N ALA A 89 -2.22 10.60 30.39
CA ALA A 89 -1.55 11.66 31.16
C ALA A 89 -2.15 13.06 30.92
N CYS A 90 -2.82 13.29 29.78
CA CYS A 90 -3.54 14.52 29.48
C CYS A 90 -4.91 14.60 30.15
N GLN A 91 -5.42 13.52 30.76
CA GLN A 91 -6.73 13.43 31.40
C GLN A 91 -7.88 13.97 30.52
N PRO A 92 -8.04 13.50 29.25
CA PRO A 92 -9.15 13.92 28.42
C PRO A 92 -10.49 13.47 29.01
N ALA A 93 -11.58 14.18 28.73
CA ALA A 93 -12.93 13.71 29.06
C ALA A 93 -13.34 12.55 28.15
N GLN A 94 -12.93 12.59 26.88
CA GLN A 94 -13.33 11.63 25.88
C GLN A 94 -12.23 11.38 24.84
N VAL A 95 -12.15 10.13 24.37
CA VAL A 95 -11.37 9.75 23.19
C VAL A 95 -12.29 9.11 22.15
N VAL A 96 -12.32 9.68 20.95
CA VAL A 96 -13.10 9.18 19.80
C VAL A 96 -12.14 8.56 18.82
N ILE A 97 -12.32 7.27 18.53
CA ILE A 97 -11.45 6.46 17.69
C ILE A 97 -12.20 6.10 16.39
N ALA A 98 -11.58 6.30 15.21
CA ALA A 98 -12.22 5.92 13.97
C ALA A 98 -12.31 4.39 13.83
N MET A 99 -11.21 3.68 14.04
CA MET A 99 -11.17 2.22 13.95
C MET A 99 -10.26 1.60 15.01
N ARG A 100 -10.57 0.38 15.43
CA ARG A 100 -9.67 -0.40 16.29
C ARG A 100 -8.44 -0.82 15.52
N ASP A 101 -7.34 -1.00 16.22
CA ASP A 101 -6.12 -1.55 15.62
C ASP A 101 -6.26 -3.09 15.54
N PRO A 102 -6.20 -3.69 14.33
CA PRO A 102 -6.28 -5.15 14.19
C PRO A 102 -4.97 -5.85 14.58
N ASN A 103 -3.92 -5.11 14.93
CA ASN A 103 -2.68 -5.70 15.44
C ASN A 103 -2.96 -6.42 16.78
N PRO A 104 -2.72 -7.74 16.89
CA PRO A 104 -2.98 -8.50 18.13
C PRO A 104 -2.25 -7.96 19.38
N LEU A 105 -1.18 -7.17 19.18
CA LEU A 105 -0.46 -6.51 20.27
C LEU A 105 -1.18 -5.28 20.83
N VAL A 106 -2.16 -4.73 20.09
CA VAL A 106 -2.93 -3.53 20.47
C VAL A 106 -4.41 -3.89 20.71
N ALA A 107 -5.09 -4.33 19.72
CA ALA A 107 -6.46 -4.87 19.62
C ALA A 107 -7.35 -4.66 20.87
N GLY A 108 -7.84 -3.44 21.12
CA GLY A 108 -8.72 -3.08 22.23
C GLY A 108 -8.04 -2.86 23.58
N ARG A 109 -6.74 -3.15 23.71
CA ARG A 109 -6.02 -3.00 25.00
C ARG A 109 -5.90 -1.54 25.43
N SER A 110 -5.67 -0.62 24.50
CA SER A 110 -5.63 0.80 24.82
C SER A 110 -7.02 1.36 25.13
N ILE A 111 -8.07 0.87 24.48
CA ILE A 111 -9.45 1.22 24.81
C ILE A 111 -9.73 0.84 26.25
N THR A 112 -9.46 -0.40 26.64
CA THR A 112 -9.63 -0.88 28.01
C THR A 112 -8.83 -0.06 29.03
N LYS A 113 -7.56 0.26 28.70
CA LYS A 113 -6.67 1.03 29.57
C LYS A 113 -7.18 2.47 29.79
N MET A 114 -7.68 3.13 28.75
CA MET A 114 -8.28 4.46 28.85
C MET A 114 -9.58 4.44 29.66
N GLN A 115 -10.45 3.45 29.45
CA GLN A 115 -11.69 3.28 30.25
C GLN A 115 -11.41 3.04 31.73
N GLN A 116 -10.39 2.22 32.07
CA GLN A 116 -9.94 2.02 33.44
C GLN A 116 -9.39 3.29 34.09
N ALA A 117 -8.85 4.21 33.29
CA ALA A 117 -8.42 5.55 33.72
C ALA A 117 -9.58 6.55 33.85
N GLY A 118 -10.84 6.13 33.66
CA GLY A 118 -12.02 6.99 33.75
C GLY A 118 -12.32 7.85 32.52
N ILE A 119 -11.69 7.53 31.37
CA ILE A 119 -11.87 8.26 30.12
C ILE A 119 -13.02 7.62 29.32
N GLU A 120 -13.99 8.43 28.86
CA GLU A 120 -15.01 7.95 27.92
C GLU A 120 -14.37 7.62 26.56
N VAL A 121 -14.57 6.39 26.04
CA VAL A 121 -14.02 5.98 24.74
C VAL A 121 -15.18 5.59 23.81
N ARG A 122 -15.20 6.19 22.62
CA ARG A 122 -16.08 5.82 21.50
C ARG A 122 -15.24 5.36 20.32
N SER A 123 -15.58 4.24 19.71
CA SER A 123 -14.90 3.68 18.54
C SER A 123 -15.88 3.44 17.39
N GLY A 124 -15.34 3.23 16.17
CA GLY A 124 -16.13 2.93 14.96
C GLY A 124 -16.64 4.17 14.20
N ILE A 125 -16.15 5.35 14.52
CA ILE A 125 -16.62 6.59 13.89
C ILE A 125 -15.88 6.88 12.58
N LEU A 126 -16.53 6.65 11.44
CA LEU A 126 -15.96 6.73 10.09
C LEU A 126 -14.85 5.68 9.88
N ALA A 127 -15.12 4.44 10.33
CA ALA A 127 -14.14 3.35 10.29
C ALA A 127 -13.74 2.98 8.86
N GLU A 128 -14.68 2.99 7.91
CA GLU A 128 -14.38 2.67 6.51
C GLU A 128 -13.49 3.72 5.85
N GLU A 129 -13.72 4.99 6.11
CA GLU A 129 -12.87 6.08 5.61
C GLU A 129 -11.45 6.01 6.20
N ALA A 130 -11.32 5.63 7.47
CA ALA A 130 -10.04 5.41 8.12
C ALA A 130 -9.32 4.15 7.57
N LEU A 131 -10.06 3.07 7.28
CA LEU A 131 -9.55 1.89 6.59
C LEU A 131 -9.00 2.25 5.20
N ALA A 132 -9.70 3.10 4.44
CA ALA A 132 -9.28 3.52 3.10
C ALA A 132 -7.92 4.26 3.08
N LEU A 133 -7.52 4.88 4.19
CA LEU A 133 -6.17 5.42 4.35
C LEU A 133 -5.10 4.33 4.50
N ASN A 134 -5.44 3.20 5.11
CA ASN A 134 -4.51 2.19 5.60
C ASN A 134 -4.80 0.77 5.11
N PRO A 135 -5.32 0.53 3.87
CA PRO A 135 -5.73 -0.81 3.47
C PRO A 135 -4.58 -1.82 3.56
N GLY A 136 -3.37 -1.40 3.25
CA GLY A 136 -2.19 -2.26 3.30
C GLY A 136 -1.76 -2.64 4.71
N PHE A 137 -1.77 -1.69 5.66
CA PHE A 137 -1.48 -2.00 7.06
C PHE A 137 -2.52 -2.98 7.63
N ILE A 138 -3.80 -2.70 7.42
CA ILE A 138 -4.89 -3.56 7.89
C ILE A 138 -4.80 -4.95 7.24
N SER A 139 -4.61 -5.01 5.90
CA SER A 139 -4.44 -6.28 5.18
C SER A 139 -3.29 -7.11 5.78
N ARG A 140 -2.12 -6.50 5.99
CA ARG A 140 -0.96 -7.20 6.57
C ARG A 140 -1.22 -7.71 7.97
N MET A 141 -1.92 -6.97 8.81
CA MET A 141 -2.27 -7.42 10.17
C MET A 141 -3.29 -8.57 10.15
N VAL A 142 -4.34 -8.46 9.32
CA VAL A 142 -5.48 -9.41 9.28
C VAL A 142 -5.14 -10.65 8.45
N THR A 143 -4.54 -10.49 7.27
CA THR A 143 -4.35 -11.57 6.28
C THR A 143 -2.91 -12.03 6.11
N LYS A 144 -1.97 -11.41 6.84
CA LYS A 144 -0.52 -11.68 6.75
C LYS A 144 0.05 -11.48 5.35
N ARG A 145 -0.55 -10.58 4.56
CA ARG A 145 -0.04 -10.19 3.23
C ARG A 145 -0.31 -8.71 2.96
N PRO A 146 0.54 -8.03 2.14
CA PRO A 146 0.30 -6.65 1.74
C PRO A 146 -0.95 -6.53 0.87
N TRP A 147 -1.50 -5.33 0.77
CA TRP A 147 -2.53 -4.95 -0.19
C TRP A 147 -1.90 -4.78 -1.57
N LEU A 148 -2.36 -5.57 -2.55
CA LEU A 148 -1.86 -5.50 -3.91
C LEU A 148 -2.84 -4.70 -4.80
N ARG A 149 -2.35 -3.58 -5.33
CA ARG A 149 -3.02 -2.75 -6.30
C ARG A 149 -2.37 -2.90 -7.67
N SER A 150 -3.11 -3.40 -8.67
CA SER A 150 -2.65 -3.44 -10.05
C SER A 150 -3.03 -2.15 -10.77
N LYS A 151 -2.03 -1.44 -11.30
CA LYS A 151 -2.24 -0.27 -12.15
C LYS A 151 -2.22 -0.68 -13.62
N ILE A 152 -3.27 -0.32 -14.34
CA ILE A 152 -3.46 -0.61 -15.74
C ILE A 152 -3.67 0.70 -16.50
N ALA A 153 -3.01 0.86 -17.64
CA ALA A 153 -3.27 1.93 -18.59
C ALA A 153 -3.76 1.30 -19.91
N CYS A 154 -4.97 1.60 -20.31
CA CYS A 154 -5.59 0.97 -21.47
C CYS A 154 -6.38 1.96 -22.34
N SER A 155 -6.71 1.51 -23.54
CA SER A 155 -7.69 2.16 -24.41
C SER A 155 -9.13 1.91 -23.93
N MET A 156 -10.11 2.56 -24.54
CA MET A 156 -11.53 2.39 -24.23
C MET A 156 -12.04 0.97 -24.54
N ASP A 157 -11.40 0.28 -25.48
CA ASP A 157 -11.62 -1.15 -25.79
C ASP A 157 -10.66 -2.08 -24.99
N ALA A 158 -10.12 -1.61 -23.85
CA ALA A 158 -9.33 -2.34 -22.86
C ALA A 158 -8.01 -2.94 -23.38
N LYS A 159 -7.38 -2.33 -24.40
CA LYS A 159 -6.07 -2.76 -24.89
C LYS A 159 -4.94 -2.01 -24.21
N VAL A 160 -3.90 -2.73 -23.81
CA VAL A 160 -2.69 -2.18 -23.14
C VAL A 160 -1.50 -2.02 -24.07
N ALA A 161 -1.58 -2.56 -25.28
CA ALA A 161 -0.61 -2.40 -26.37
C ALA A 161 -1.23 -2.83 -27.69
N LEU A 162 -0.60 -2.46 -28.81
CA LEU A 162 -0.84 -3.07 -30.11
C LEU A 162 -0.42 -4.56 -30.11
N ALA A 163 -0.74 -5.29 -31.16
CA ALA A 163 -0.38 -6.69 -31.31
C ALA A 163 1.14 -6.92 -31.32
N ASP A 164 1.91 -6.02 -31.94
CA ASP A 164 3.38 -6.01 -31.97
C ASP A 164 4.02 -5.60 -30.66
N GLY A 165 3.25 -4.97 -29.74
CA GLY A 165 3.69 -4.55 -28.41
C GLY A 165 3.91 -3.04 -28.26
N GLU A 166 3.71 -2.23 -29.29
CA GLU A 166 3.76 -0.78 -29.14
C GLU A 166 2.67 -0.32 -28.13
N SER A 167 3.08 0.46 -27.11
CA SER A 167 2.22 0.89 -26.01
C SER A 167 2.35 2.37 -25.64
N LYS A 168 3.36 3.07 -26.17
CA LYS A 168 3.70 4.45 -25.77
C LYS A 168 3.16 5.45 -26.80
N TRP A 169 2.17 6.33 -26.46
CA TRP A 169 1.51 6.46 -25.17
C TRP A 169 0.02 6.26 -25.36
N ILE A 170 -0.58 5.30 -24.65
CA ILE A 170 -2.03 5.09 -24.69
C ILE A 170 -2.71 6.21 -23.91
N THR A 171 -2.35 6.39 -22.63
CA THR A 171 -2.92 7.39 -21.72
C THR A 171 -2.21 8.74 -21.79
N ALA A 172 -2.92 9.80 -21.43
CA ALA A 172 -2.44 11.18 -21.44
C ALA A 172 -1.41 11.47 -20.35
N ALA A 173 -0.72 12.61 -20.46
CA ALA A 173 0.30 13.03 -19.50
C ALA A 173 -0.25 13.19 -18.08
N ALA A 174 -1.50 13.70 -17.94
CA ALA A 174 -2.16 13.85 -16.66
C ALA A 174 -2.34 12.51 -15.92
N ALA A 175 -2.78 11.46 -16.62
CA ALA A 175 -2.93 10.11 -16.05
C ALA A 175 -1.55 9.53 -15.63
N ARG A 176 -0.50 9.77 -16.42
CA ARG A 176 0.86 9.35 -16.05
C ARG A 176 1.39 10.10 -14.83
N ALA A 177 1.06 11.39 -14.68
CA ALA A 177 1.40 12.18 -13.49
C ALA A 177 0.63 11.70 -12.27
N ASP A 178 -0.67 11.43 -12.38
CA ASP A 178 -1.49 10.88 -11.30
C ASP A 178 -0.96 9.50 -10.83
N GLY A 179 -0.50 8.66 -11.75
CA GLY A 179 0.15 7.39 -11.43
C GLY A 179 1.39 7.51 -10.52
N GLN A 180 2.09 8.66 -10.52
CA GLN A 180 3.23 8.90 -9.64
C GLN A 180 2.81 9.04 -8.17
N HIS A 181 1.60 9.56 -7.89
CA HIS A 181 1.04 9.63 -6.53
C HIS A 181 0.81 8.23 -5.96
N TRP A 182 0.36 7.28 -6.80
CA TRP A 182 0.17 5.89 -6.40
C TRP A 182 1.49 5.17 -6.15
N ARG A 183 2.54 5.46 -6.92
CA ARG A 183 3.89 4.98 -6.61
C ARG A 183 4.38 5.56 -5.28
N ALA A 184 4.23 6.88 -5.05
CA ALA A 184 4.71 7.56 -3.86
C ALA A 184 4.08 7.01 -2.56
N ARG A 185 2.77 6.65 -2.59
CA ARG A 185 2.10 6.06 -1.42
C ARG A 185 2.49 4.60 -1.17
N SER A 186 2.95 3.87 -2.19
CA SER A 186 3.22 2.44 -2.10
C SER A 186 4.56 2.13 -1.42
N CYS A 187 4.70 0.97 -0.81
CA CYS A 187 5.95 0.49 -0.24
C CYS A 187 6.85 -0.10 -1.31
N VAL A 188 6.25 -0.80 -2.28
CA VAL A 188 6.92 -1.50 -3.38
C VAL A 188 6.21 -1.20 -4.69
N VAL A 189 6.99 -0.91 -5.74
CA VAL A 189 6.54 -0.98 -7.14
C VAL A 189 7.05 -2.30 -7.71
N LEU A 190 6.12 -3.21 -8.01
CA LEU A 190 6.41 -4.56 -8.50
C LEU A 190 6.15 -4.66 -10.00
N THR A 191 7.06 -5.30 -10.73
CA THR A 191 6.88 -5.61 -12.14
C THR A 191 7.37 -7.02 -12.48
N GLY A 192 7.16 -7.45 -13.72
CA GLY A 192 7.75 -8.68 -14.25
C GLY A 192 8.94 -8.38 -15.16
N ILE A 193 9.83 -9.35 -15.31
CA ILE A 193 11.01 -9.24 -16.17
C ILE A 193 10.65 -8.87 -17.62
N GLY A 194 9.50 -9.32 -18.13
CA GLY A 194 9.05 -8.97 -19.47
C GLY A 194 8.86 -7.47 -19.68
N THR A 195 8.37 -6.74 -18.67
CA THR A 195 8.24 -5.28 -18.70
C THR A 195 9.62 -4.61 -18.66
N VAL A 196 10.55 -5.14 -17.87
CA VAL A 196 11.91 -4.60 -17.81
C VAL A 196 12.62 -4.73 -19.16
N LEU A 197 12.51 -5.90 -19.79
CA LEU A 197 13.12 -6.15 -21.10
C LEU A 197 12.50 -5.34 -22.25
N ALA A 198 11.19 -5.03 -22.15
CA ALA A 198 10.49 -4.29 -23.20
C ALA A 198 10.64 -2.77 -23.07
N ASP A 199 10.64 -2.23 -21.85
CA ASP A 199 10.48 -0.81 -21.58
C ASP A 199 11.67 -0.15 -20.89
N ASP A 200 12.58 -0.93 -20.30
CA ASP A 200 13.69 -0.49 -19.43
C ASP A 200 13.25 0.61 -18.43
N PRO A 201 12.24 0.34 -17.59
CA PRO A 201 11.60 1.37 -16.79
C PRO A 201 12.43 1.70 -15.54
N LEU A 202 12.43 2.97 -15.12
CA LEU A 202 13.03 3.38 -13.85
C LEU A 202 12.23 2.95 -12.62
N LEU A 203 10.93 2.78 -12.72
CA LEU A 203 9.99 2.44 -11.63
C LEU A 203 10.06 3.33 -10.37
N ASN A 204 10.66 4.49 -10.47
CA ASN A 204 10.79 5.45 -9.38
C ASN A 204 9.68 6.53 -9.42
N VAL A 205 9.57 7.30 -8.34
CA VAL A 205 8.74 8.51 -8.26
C VAL A 205 9.53 9.70 -8.77
N ARG A 206 8.97 10.47 -9.72
CA ARG A 206 9.65 11.59 -10.37
C ARG A 206 8.88 12.93 -10.32
N ALA A 207 7.55 12.86 -10.33
CA ALA A 207 6.69 14.04 -10.48
C ALA A 207 5.93 14.39 -9.21
N VAL A 208 6.27 13.77 -8.09
CA VAL A 208 5.67 13.99 -6.78
C VAL A 208 6.79 14.20 -5.78
N GLU A 209 6.69 15.27 -5.00
CA GLU A 209 7.61 15.47 -3.88
C GLU A 209 7.33 14.41 -2.82
N THR A 210 8.36 13.64 -2.47
CA THR A 210 8.27 12.57 -1.48
C THR A 210 9.63 12.40 -0.78
N PRO A 211 9.63 12.24 0.56
CA PRO A 211 10.88 12.04 1.30
C PRO A 211 11.47 10.63 1.12
N ARG A 212 10.75 9.71 0.47
CA ARG A 212 11.19 8.33 0.23
C ARG A 212 10.81 7.86 -1.16
N GLN A 213 11.57 6.90 -1.67
CA GLN A 213 11.21 6.13 -2.86
C GLN A 213 10.61 4.76 -2.45
N PRO A 214 9.67 4.21 -3.22
CA PRO A 214 9.27 2.81 -3.06
C PRO A 214 10.41 1.87 -3.44
N ILE A 215 10.48 0.71 -2.81
CA ILE A 215 11.35 -0.36 -3.27
C ILE A 215 10.91 -0.79 -4.67
N ARG A 216 11.85 -0.94 -5.59
CA ARG A 216 11.58 -1.49 -6.92
C ARG A 216 11.77 -3.00 -6.88
N ALA A 217 10.78 -3.76 -7.35
CA ALA A 217 10.82 -5.21 -7.30
C ALA A 217 10.49 -5.83 -8.65
N VAL A 218 11.17 -6.91 -8.98
CA VAL A 218 11.01 -7.63 -10.26
C VAL A 218 10.80 -9.11 -10.02
N ILE A 219 9.76 -9.66 -10.64
CA ILE A 219 9.58 -11.12 -10.79
C ILE A 219 10.44 -11.56 -11.99
N ASP A 220 11.58 -12.15 -11.72
CA ASP A 220 12.53 -12.65 -12.73
C ASP A 220 12.93 -14.10 -12.43
N ARG A 221 12.02 -15.05 -12.66
CA ARG A 221 12.23 -16.46 -12.34
C ARG A 221 13.62 -16.97 -12.73
N ARG A 222 14.07 -16.64 -13.94
CA ARG A 222 15.29 -17.18 -14.53
C ARG A 222 16.55 -16.35 -14.29
N PHE A 223 16.44 -15.26 -13.57
CA PHE A 223 17.52 -14.31 -13.29
C PHE A 223 18.21 -13.79 -14.57
N ILE A 224 17.39 -13.39 -15.57
CA ILE A 224 17.86 -12.92 -16.87
C ILE A 224 17.95 -11.40 -16.99
N ILE A 225 17.63 -10.63 -15.96
CA ILE A 225 17.74 -9.18 -15.96
C ILE A 225 19.14 -8.72 -16.32
N ASP A 226 19.26 -7.68 -17.16
CA ASP A 226 20.55 -7.07 -17.47
C ASP A 226 21.03 -6.21 -16.28
N GLU A 227 22.32 -6.30 -15.92
CA GLU A 227 22.96 -5.50 -14.87
C GLU A 227 22.96 -3.98 -15.20
N LYS A 228 22.74 -3.64 -16.46
CA LYS A 228 22.64 -2.25 -16.95
C LYS A 228 21.23 -1.70 -16.97
N ALA A 229 20.22 -2.49 -16.57
CA ALA A 229 18.83 -2.06 -16.58
C ALA A 229 18.65 -0.76 -15.79
N ALA A 230 17.88 0.18 -16.34
CA ALA A 230 17.69 1.53 -15.79
C ALA A 230 17.17 1.52 -14.35
N LEU A 231 16.41 0.49 -13.96
CA LEU A 231 15.90 0.36 -12.60
C LEU A 231 16.99 0.24 -11.52
N PHE A 232 18.24 -0.13 -11.87
CA PHE A 232 19.35 -0.17 -10.91
C PHE A 232 19.96 1.21 -10.62
N ASN A 233 19.49 2.26 -11.28
CA ASN A 233 19.96 3.63 -11.00
C ASN A 233 19.23 4.17 -9.75
N GLY A 234 19.95 4.21 -8.60
CA GLY A 234 19.48 4.80 -7.33
C GLY A 234 19.07 3.77 -6.27
N ASP A 235 17.81 3.80 -5.85
CA ASP A 235 17.31 3.08 -4.67
C ASP A 235 17.34 1.54 -4.76
N PRO A 236 17.12 0.83 -3.63
CA PRO A 236 17.20 -0.64 -3.59
C PRO A 236 16.27 -1.34 -4.60
N VAL A 237 16.76 -2.43 -5.17
CA VAL A 237 16.01 -3.30 -6.09
C VAL A 237 15.92 -4.71 -5.51
N TRP A 238 14.71 -5.27 -5.45
CA TRP A 238 14.48 -6.64 -5.04
C TRP A 238 14.17 -7.52 -6.25
N LEU A 239 14.94 -8.59 -6.42
CA LEU A 239 14.79 -9.55 -7.51
C LEU A 239 14.26 -10.86 -6.96
N PHE A 240 13.04 -11.23 -7.33
CA PHE A 240 12.46 -12.53 -6.98
C PHE A 240 12.80 -13.54 -8.06
N VAL A 241 13.60 -14.55 -7.70
CA VAL A 241 14.11 -15.57 -8.59
C VAL A 241 13.74 -16.98 -8.11
N GLU A 242 13.86 -17.97 -8.97
CA GLU A 242 13.64 -19.37 -8.63
C GLU A 242 14.64 -19.83 -7.56
N ASP A 243 14.13 -20.57 -6.54
CA ASP A 243 14.96 -21.19 -5.52
C ASP A 243 15.69 -22.41 -6.11
N ARG A 244 16.82 -22.16 -6.70
CA ARG A 244 17.75 -23.13 -7.25
C ARG A 244 19.20 -22.75 -7.02
N ALA A 245 20.10 -23.68 -7.25
CA ALA A 245 21.52 -23.37 -7.29
C ALA A 245 21.82 -22.43 -8.47
N LEU A 246 22.58 -21.37 -8.21
CA LEU A 246 23.07 -20.45 -9.24
C LEU A 246 24.32 -21.05 -9.89
N THR A 247 24.46 -20.85 -11.20
CA THR A 247 25.71 -21.10 -11.91
C THR A 247 26.82 -20.15 -11.46
N ALA A 248 28.07 -20.47 -11.72
CA ALA A 248 29.19 -19.61 -11.36
C ALA A 248 29.08 -18.19 -11.96
N ALA A 249 28.58 -18.06 -13.19
CA ALA A 249 28.32 -16.76 -13.82
C ALA A 249 27.20 -15.98 -13.12
N GLU A 250 26.13 -16.65 -12.72
CA GLU A 250 25.02 -16.04 -11.97
C GLU A 250 25.45 -15.62 -10.56
N GLN A 251 26.30 -16.37 -9.88
CA GLN A 251 26.89 -16.00 -8.58
C GLN A 251 27.74 -14.72 -8.68
N GLN A 252 28.55 -14.62 -9.73
CA GLN A 252 29.32 -13.40 -9.98
C GLN A 252 28.41 -12.20 -10.29
N LYS A 253 27.35 -12.40 -11.09
CA LYS A 253 26.34 -11.39 -11.37
C LYS A 253 25.61 -10.95 -10.10
N GLU A 254 25.17 -11.89 -9.25
CA GLU A 254 24.56 -11.58 -7.95
C GLU A 254 25.49 -10.73 -7.10
N ALA A 255 26.77 -11.11 -6.97
CA ALA A 255 27.75 -10.36 -6.19
C ALA A 255 27.89 -8.92 -6.66
N ARG A 256 27.99 -8.67 -7.98
CA ARG A 256 28.05 -7.31 -8.54
C ARG A 256 26.76 -6.53 -8.27
N LEU A 257 25.60 -7.13 -8.51
CA LEU A 257 24.31 -6.48 -8.28
C LEU A 257 24.11 -6.09 -6.81
N VAL A 258 24.52 -6.95 -5.88
CA VAL A 258 24.43 -6.68 -4.44
C VAL A 258 25.42 -5.58 -4.03
N GLN A 259 26.67 -5.66 -4.45
CA GLN A 259 27.72 -4.74 -4.01
C GLN A 259 27.65 -3.37 -4.68
N GLU A 260 27.34 -3.34 -5.99
CA GLU A 260 27.42 -2.10 -6.78
C GLU A 260 26.08 -1.43 -7.03
N LYS A 261 24.98 -2.19 -6.95
CA LYS A 261 23.64 -1.73 -7.35
C LYS A 261 22.61 -1.77 -6.20
N ASN A 262 23.04 -2.07 -4.98
CA ASN A 262 22.13 -2.19 -3.82
C ASN A 262 20.93 -3.11 -4.12
N ALA A 263 21.17 -4.20 -4.88
CA ALA A 263 20.15 -5.17 -5.20
C ALA A 263 20.09 -6.27 -4.14
N ARG A 264 18.91 -6.87 -3.97
CA ARG A 264 18.69 -8.03 -3.12
C ARG A 264 18.07 -9.16 -3.93
N LEU A 265 18.74 -10.29 -3.99
CA LEU A 265 18.23 -11.50 -4.63
C LEU A 265 17.43 -12.30 -3.60
N ILE A 266 16.19 -12.63 -3.92
CA ILE A 266 15.24 -13.35 -3.06
C ILE A 266 14.84 -14.64 -3.79
N LYS A 267 15.19 -15.77 -3.21
CA LYS A 267 14.85 -17.08 -3.75
C LYS A 267 13.43 -17.46 -3.35
N ILE A 268 12.62 -17.84 -4.34
CA ILE A 268 11.19 -18.18 -4.20
C ILE A 268 10.96 -19.56 -4.82
N PRO A 269 10.23 -20.46 -4.15
CA PRO A 269 9.89 -21.76 -4.71
C PRO A 269 9.00 -21.64 -5.96
N LEU A 270 8.97 -22.66 -6.77
CA LEU A 270 8.01 -22.77 -7.85
C LEU A 270 6.61 -23.09 -7.32
N SER A 271 5.62 -22.68 -8.05
CA SER A 271 4.21 -22.96 -7.74
C SER A 271 3.90 -24.44 -8.05
N ASP A 272 3.17 -25.10 -7.15
CA ASP A 272 2.73 -26.50 -7.29
C ASP A 272 1.58 -26.70 -8.29
N ARG A 273 1.26 -25.71 -9.13
CA ARG A 273 0.17 -25.80 -10.11
C ARG A 273 0.51 -26.84 -11.19
N HIS A 274 -0.13 -28.01 -11.12
CA HIS A 274 -0.07 -29.03 -12.16
C HIS A 274 -0.57 -28.46 -13.50
N GLY A 275 0.24 -28.58 -14.55
CA GLY A 275 -0.12 -28.25 -15.93
C GLY A 275 0.10 -26.81 -16.40
N ALA A 276 0.56 -25.89 -15.55
CA ALA A 276 1.02 -24.57 -15.98
C ALA A 276 2.54 -24.56 -16.23
N SER A 277 3.01 -23.68 -17.11
CA SER A 277 4.45 -23.43 -17.22
C SER A 277 4.99 -23.09 -15.83
N GLU A 278 6.15 -23.69 -15.45
CA GLU A 278 6.84 -23.41 -14.19
C GLU A 278 6.88 -21.90 -13.89
N ALA A 279 6.28 -21.49 -12.81
CA ALA A 279 6.19 -20.11 -12.36
C ALA A 279 6.57 -20.01 -10.88
N LEU A 280 7.07 -18.83 -10.44
CA LEU A 280 7.31 -18.58 -9.02
C LEU A 280 5.98 -18.64 -8.25
N ASP A 281 6.03 -19.14 -7.02
CA ASP A 281 4.89 -19.07 -6.11
C ASP A 281 4.67 -17.60 -5.67
N LEU A 282 3.66 -16.98 -6.26
CA LEU A 282 3.30 -15.60 -5.94
C LEU A 282 2.79 -15.43 -4.49
N ARG A 283 2.30 -16.50 -3.85
CA ARG A 283 1.93 -16.48 -2.43
C ARG A 283 3.17 -16.36 -1.56
N ALA A 284 4.23 -17.08 -1.90
CA ALA A 284 5.52 -16.97 -1.22
C ALA A 284 6.15 -15.57 -1.42
N VAL A 285 6.02 -14.98 -2.62
CA VAL A 285 6.43 -13.58 -2.85
C VAL A 285 5.67 -12.63 -1.92
N MET A 286 4.34 -12.75 -1.82
CA MET A 286 3.53 -11.88 -0.98
C MET A 286 3.80 -12.10 0.52
N ALA A 287 4.06 -13.32 0.95
CA ALA A 287 4.48 -13.65 2.32
C ALA A 287 5.82 -12.99 2.66
N TYR A 288 6.82 -13.15 1.78
CA TYR A 288 8.12 -12.49 1.95
C TYR A 288 7.99 -10.97 2.07
N LEU A 289 7.14 -10.35 1.25
CA LEU A 289 6.88 -8.91 1.34
C LEU A 289 6.26 -8.52 2.69
N ALA A 290 5.29 -9.31 3.19
CA ALA A 290 4.66 -9.06 4.49
C ALA A 290 5.65 -9.17 5.65
N ASP A 291 6.52 -10.19 5.63
CA ASP A 291 7.57 -10.43 6.64
C ASP A 291 8.61 -9.30 6.67
N ASN A 292 8.79 -8.61 5.55
CA ASN A 292 9.63 -7.41 5.44
C ASN A 292 8.83 -6.09 5.59
N GLU A 293 7.73 -6.12 6.32
CA GLU A 293 6.91 -4.96 6.71
C GLU A 293 6.30 -4.18 5.52
N ILE A 294 6.18 -4.79 4.34
CA ILE A 294 5.53 -4.15 3.18
C ILE A 294 4.01 -4.16 3.37
N ASN A 295 3.41 -2.97 3.34
CA ASN A 295 1.97 -2.80 3.47
C ASN A 295 1.27 -2.74 2.11
N GLU A 296 1.76 -1.94 1.18
CA GLU A 296 1.13 -1.71 -0.13
C GLU A 296 2.09 -2.05 -1.27
N VAL A 297 1.63 -2.89 -2.20
CA VAL A 297 2.31 -3.24 -3.44
C VAL A 297 1.58 -2.58 -4.61
N HIS A 298 2.30 -1.80 -5.40
CA HIS A 298 1.83 -1.22 -6.66
C HIS A 298 2.36 -2.07 -7.81
N LEU A 299 1.49 -2.88 -8.41
CA LEU A 299 1.83 -3.75 -9.53
C LEU A 299 1.72 -2.98 -10.84
N GLU A 300 2.83 -2.79 -11.52
CA GLU A 300 2.90 -2.26 -12.89
C GLU A 300 3.45 -3.34 -13.82
N ALA A 301 2.60 -4.19 -14.33
CA ALA A 301 3.01 -5.40 -15.05
C ALA A 301 2.22 -5.60 -16.36
N GLY A 302 2.79 -6.43 -17.21
CA GLY A 302 2.10 -6.88 -18.41
C GLY A 302 0.97 -7.89 -18.14
N PRO A 303 0.20 -8.24 -19.18
CA PRO A 303 -1.02 -9.05 -19.07
C PRO A 303 -0.84 -10.38 -18.35
N ARG A 304 0.30 -11.06 -18.56
CA ARG A 304 0.57 -12.38 -17.97
C ARG A 304 0.70 -12.33 -16.45
N LEU A 305 1.46 -11.37 -15.94
CA LEU A 305 1.67 -11.26 -14.49
C LEU A 305 0.42 -10.71 -13.80
N ASN A 306 -0.32 -9.79 -14.43
CA ASN A 306 -1.63 -9.35 -13.96
C ASN A 306 -2.61 -10.53 -13.83
N ALA A 307 -2.70 -11.38 -14.86
CA ALA A 307 -3.52 -12.59 -14.85
C ALA A 307 -3.08 -13.55 -13.73
N ALA A 308 -1.77 -13.81 -13.58
CA ALA A 308 -1.25 -14.71 -12.56
C ALA A 308 -1.62 -14.26 -11.14
N PHE A 309 -1.52 -12.96 -10.81
CA PHE A 309 -1.97 -12.44 -9.52
C PHE A 309 -3.48 -12.54 -9.32
N LEU A 310 -4.27 -12.29 -10.37
CA LEU A 310 -5.73 -12.40 -10.31
C LEU A 310 -6.16 -13.86 -10.10
N GLU A 311 -5.62 -14.81 -10.87
CA GLU A 311 -5.89 -16.24 -10.76
C GLU A 311 -5.42 -16.85 -9.43
N ALA A 312 -4.30 -16.35 -8.88
CA ALA A 312 -3.82 -16.75 -7.56
C ALA A 312 -4.68 -16.19 -6.41
N ASN A 313 -5.71 -15.37 -6.71
CA ASN A 313 -6.53 -14.69 -5.72
C ASN A 313 -5.71 -13.74 -4.82
N LEU A 314 -4.76 -13.00 -5.41
CA LEU A 314 -3.85 -12.10 -4.70
C LEU A 314 -4.06 -10.63 -5.06
N MET A 315 -4.88 -10.32 -6.06
CA MET A 315 -5.20 -8.95 -6.47
C MET A 315 -6.34 -8.39 -5.62
N ASP A 316 -6.08 -7.30 -4.90
CA ASP A 316 -7.03 -6.66 -4.00
C ASP A 316 -7.73 -5.48 -4.66
N GLU A 317 -7.01 -4.76 -5.52
CA GLU A 317 -7.48 -3.53 -6.14
C GLU A 317 -6.95 -3.41 -7.57
N VAL A 318 -7.79 -2.90 -8.45
CA VAL A 318 -7.43 -2.51 -9.81
C VAL A 318 -7.59 -1.00 -9.94
N LEU A 319 -6.53 -0.34 -10.37
CA LEU A 319 -6.47 1.07 -10.70
C LEU A 319 -6.32 1.19 -12.21
N MET A 320 -7.41 1.44 -12.91
CA MET A 320 -7.45 1.45 -14.37
C MET A 320 -7.55 2.88 -14.89
N TYR A 321 -6.59 3.29 -15.69
CA TYR A 321 -6.63 4.52 -16.50
C TYR A 321 -7.06 4.16 -17.91
N MET A 322 -8.24 4.61 -18.29
CA MET A 322 -8.84 4.35 -19.59
C MET A 322 -8.78 5.61 -20.44
N ALA A 323 -8.04 5.54 -21.53
CA ALA A 323 -7.96 6.63 -22.52
C ALA A 323 -9.14 6.57 -23.50
N PRO A 324 -9.65 7.70 -24.01
CA PRO A 324 -10.70 7.76 -25.03
C PRO A 324 -10.13 7.42 -26.42
N LYS A 325 -9.53 6.23 -26.53
CA LYS A 325 -8.94 5.68 -27.76
C LYS A 325 -9.49 4.29 -28.00
N ILE A 326 -9.63 3.91 -29.25
CA ILE A 326 -9.97 2.55 -29.70
C ILE A 326 -8.77 2.03 -30.49
N ILE A 327 -8.24 0.88 -30.09
CA ILE A 327 -7.04 0.28 -30.68
C ILE A 327 -7.42 -0.88 -31.62
N GLY A 328 -8.49 -1.61 -31.34
CA GLY A 328 -8.86 -2.81 -32.07
C GLY A 328 -8.02 -4.02 -31.65
N PRO A 329 -7.56 -4.85 -32.60
CA PRO A 329 -6.72 -6.01 -32.25
C PRO A 329 -5.44 -5.60 -31.53
N GLY A 330 -5.29 -6.02 -30.27
CA GLY A 330 -4.17 -5.64 -29.41
C GLY A 330 -4.06 -6.54 -28.19
N ARG A 331 -3.10 -6.25 -27.29
CA ARG A 331 -2.89 -7.03 -26.07
C ARG A 331 -3.91 -6.63 -25.02
N GLU A 332 -4.54 -7.65 -24.40
CA GLU A 332 -5.48 -7.48 -23.31
C GLU A 332 -4.80 -7.01 -22.03
N ALA A 333 -5.57 -6.42 -21.09
CA ALA A 333 -5.06 -6.04 -19.76
C ALA A 333 -4.70 -7.26 -18.90
N PHE A 334 -5.38 -8.40 -19.12
CA PHE A 334 -5.18 -9.66 -18.42
C PHE A 334 -5.16 -10.81 -19.43
N ALA A 335 -4.09 -11.59 -19.47
CA ALA A 335 -3.98 -12.79 -20.29
C ALA A 335 -4.58 -13.99 -19.53
N LEU A 336 -5.89 -13.94 -19.27
CA LEU A 336 -6.62 -15.01 -18.56
C LEU A 336 -6.95 -16.17 -19.47
N SER A 337 -7.06 -17.36 -18.87
CA SER A 337 -7.67 -18.50 -19.54
C SER A 337 -9.15 -18.24 -19.83
N PRO A 338 -9.69 -18.74 -20.96
CA PRO A 338 -11.11 -18.60 -21.27
C PRO A 338 -11.99 -19.20 -20.16
N LEU A 339 -12.97 -18.43 -19.70
CA LEU A 339 -13.99 -18.91 -18.77
C LEU A 339 -15.01 -19.78 -19.51
N GLN A 340 -15.52 -20.79 -18.87
CA GLN A 340 -16.59 -21.64 -19.42
C GLN A 340 -17.97 -21.06 -19.15
N ARG A 341 -18.12 -20.31 -18.06
CA ARG A 341 -19.38 -19.67 -17.64
C ARG A 341 -19.12 -18.25 -17.15
N LEU A 342 -20.05 -17.37 -17.43
CA LEU A 342 -19.99 -15.98 -16.96
C LEU A 342 -19.97 -15.88 -15.42
N SER A 343 -20.59 -16.84 -14.71
CA SER A 343 -20.58 -16.92 -13.24
C SER A 343 -19.19 -17.17 -12.62
N GLU A 344 -18.22 -17.58 -13.43
CA GLU A 344 -16.82 -17.77 -13.00
C GLU A 344 -16.04 -16.44 -13.06
N ALA A 345 -16.65 -15.39 -13.62
CA ALA A 345 -16.01 -14.10 -13.74
C ALA A 345 -15.71 -13.51 -12.35
N ARG A 346 -14.48 -13.01 -12.16
CA ARG A 346 -14.09 -12.32 -10.93
C ARG A 346 -14.88 -11.03 -10.78
N GLN A 347 -15.64 -10.91 -9.72
CA GLN A 347 -16.39 -9.69 -9.42
C GLN A 347 -15.54 -8.75 -8.56
N MET A 348 -15.54 -7.47 -8.94
CA MET A 348 -14.98 -6.36 -8.18
C MET A 348 -16.03 -5.26 -8.05
N VAL A 349 -15.87 -4.41 -7.02
CA VAL A 349 -16.78 -3.28 -6.78
C VAL A 349 -16.04 -1.98 -7.06
N PHE A 350 -16.61 -1.17 -7.94
CA PHE A 350 -16.12 0.20 -8.14
C PHE A 350 -16.39 1.03 -6.89
N PHE A 351 -15.38 1.74 -6.42
CA PHE A 351 -15.50 2.63 -5.26
C PHE A 351 -15.10 4.08 -5.57
N GLU A 352 -14.40 4.29 -6.69
CA GLU A 352 -14.04 5.63 -7.16
C GLU A 352 -14.00 5.68 -8.69
N GLN A 353 -14.45 6.80 -9.26
CA GLN A 353 -14.28 7.16 -10.66
C GLN A 353 -13.91 8.64 -10.75
N GLN A 354 -12.92 8.96 -11.56
CA GLN A 354 -12.44 10.33 -11.70
C GLN A 354 -11.94 10.62 -13.11
N LEU A 355 -12.26 11.81 -13.63
CA LEU A 355 -11.61 12.34 -14.82
C LEU A 355 -10.21 12.83 -14.46
N VAL A 356 -9.20 12.38 -15.21
CA VAL A 356 -7.79 12.74 -15.02
C VAL A 356 -7.26 13.27 -16.37
N GLY A 357 -7.36 14.55 -16.56
CA GLY A 357 -7.20 15.15 -17.90
C GLY A 357 -8.27 14.64 -18.85
N THR A 358 -7.88 14.02 -19.96
CA THR A 358 -8.81 13.41 -20.95
C THR A 358 -9.16 11.96 -20.62
N ASP A 359 -8.49 11.34 -19.68
CA ASP A 359 -8.65 9.92 -19.35
C ASP A 359 -9.60 9.75 -18.15
N ILE A 360 -10.18 8.56 -18.00
CA ILE A 360 -10.93 8.18 -16.80
C ILE A 360 -10.07 7.25 -15.95
N ARG A 361 -9.95 7.55 -14.66
CA ARG A 361 -9.46 6.62 -13.67
C ARG A 361 -10.63 5.90 -13.02
N LEU A 362 -10.62 4.57 -13.07
CA LEU A 362 -11.56 3.70 -12.39
C LEU A 362 -10.80 2.93 -11.31
N SER A 363 -11.29 2.97 -10.08
CA SER A 363 -10.76 2.19 -8.97
C SER A 363 -11.79 1.15 -8.54
N ALA A 364 -11.40 -0.12 -8.60
CA ALA A 364 -12.24 -1.24 -8.20
C ALA A 364 -11.49 -2.14 -7.21
N ARG A 365 -12.21 -2.71 -6.23
CA ARG A 365 -11.63 -3.56 -5.20
C ARG A 365 -12.42 -4.86 -5.00
N ASP A 366 -11.76 -5.87 -4.45
CA ASP A 366 -12.38 -7.10 -4.01
C ASP A 366 -13.29 -6.81 -2.79
N ALA A 367 -14.60 -6.97 -2.98
CA ALA A 367 -15.59 -6.64 -1.97
C ALA A 367 -15.49 -7.55 -0.74
N GLN A 368 -15.23 -8.84 -0.91
CA GLN A 368 -15.20 -9.79 0.20
C GLN A 368 -14.01 -9.50 1.13
N ARG A 369 -12.85 -9.20 0.56
CA ARG A 369 -11.67 -8.82 1.34
C ARG A 369 -11.84 -7.50 2.06
N TRP A 370 -12.45 -6.53 1.39
CA TRP A 370 -12.73 -5.26 2.01
C TRP A 370 -13.66 -5.41 3.21
N GLN A 371 -14.73 -6.19 3.08
CA GLN A 371 -15.67 -6.47 4.18
C GLN A 371 -15.00 -7.25 5.33
N ALA A 372 -14.14 -8.21 5.02
CA ALA A 372 -13.38 -8.93 6.05
C ALA A 372 -12.46 -8.01 6.86
N MET A 373 -11.77 -7.05 6.20
CA MET A 373 -10.96 -6.06 6.89
C MET A 373 -11.82 -5.09 7.72
N LEU A 374 -12.97 -4.66 7.18
CA LEU A 374 -13.89 -3.78 7.89
C LEU A 374 -14.45 -4.45 9.16
N ALA A 375 -14.81 -5.72 9.08
CA ALA A 375 -15.23 -6.51 10.25
C ALA A 375 -14.12 -6.56 11.31
N ALA A 376 -12.88 -6.84 10.91
CA ALA A 376 -11.75 -6.97 11.84
C ALA A 376 -11.38 -5.68 12.61
N ILE A 377 -11.74 -4.51 12.09
CA ILE A 377 -11.50 -3.22 12.76
C ILE A 377 -12.73 -2.71 13.55
N SER A 378 -13.87 -3.39 13.42
CA SER A 378 -15.14 -3.02 14.07
C SER A 378 -15.40 -3.82 15.33
N GLU A 379 -14.82 -5.03 15.45
CA GLU A 379 -14.89 -5.90 16.63
C GLU A 379 -14.04 -5.38 17.79
#